data_ce0c3d3d123ab1b1561586a640c94fb0
#
_entry.id   ce0c3d3d123ab1b1561586a640c94fb0
#
_cell.length_a   1.000
_cell.length_b   1.000
_cell.length_c   1.000
_cell.angle_alpha   90.00
_cell.angle_beta   90.00
_cell.angle_gamma   90.00
#
_symmetry.space_group_name_H-M   'P 1'
#
loop_
_entity.id
_entity.type
_entity.pdbx_description
1 polymer ?
#
loop_
_entity_poly.entity_id
_entity_poly.type
_entity_poly.pdbx_seq_one_letter_code
_entity_poly.pdbx_strand_id
1 'polypeptide(L)'
;DLHSFPTRRSSDLVVDFSTATPIYQQIRDQIVRGIAEGELAPGERLPTVRALASECGVNAMTVSKAYQLLKQEGHVRGDRRGGTFVCEPDGSSDPDPGTVDALRMRLAELVVGGMSGKEVLALCERLLDEIAYR
;
A
#
# COMPACT_ATOMS: atom_id res chain seq x y z
N ASP A 1 -21.29 -7.13 9.59
CA ASP A 1 -20.97 -7.13 9.39
C ASP A 1 -20.94 -6.87 9.25
N LEU A 2 -20.81 -6.69 9.26
CA LEU A 2 -20.41 -6.57 8.94
C LEU A 2 -20.21 -6.55 8.63
N HIS A 3 -20.05 -6.52 8.55
CA HIS A 3 -19.55 -6.64 7.99
C HIS A 3 -19.48 -6.83 7.32
N SER A 4 -19.62 -6.97 7.54
CA SER A 4 -19.39 -7.18 6.74
C SER A 4 -19.18 -7.18 5.70
N PHE A 5 -18.82 -6.70 6.03
CA PHE A 5 -18.56 -6.81 4.66
C PHE A 5 -17.28 -7.56 4.38
N PRO A 6 -17.27 -8.20 3.21
CA PRO A 6 -16.23 -9.18 2.95
C PRO A 6 -14.89 -8.57 2.61
N THR A 7 -14.87 -7.28 2.30
CA THR A 7 -13.62 -6.65 1.90
C THR A 7 -12.64 -6.67 3.06
N ARG A 8 -11.38 -6.85 2.72
CA ARG A 8 -10.35 -6.76 3.72
C ARG A 8 -10.31 -5.35 4.29
N ARG A 9 -10.09 -5.29 5.55
CA ARG A 9 -9.99 -4.03 6.26
C ARG A 9 -8.56 -3.75 6.60
N SER A 10 -8.27 -2.53 6.94
CA SER A 10 -6.98 -2.22 7.53
C SER A 10 -6.75 -3.03 8.80
N SER A 11 -7.84 -3.46 9.46
CA SER A 11 -7.72 -4.35 10.62
C SER A 11 -7.21 -5.74 10.25
N ASP A 12 -7.23 -6.07 8.95
CA ASP A 12 -6.69 -7.35 8.49
C ASP A 12 -5.18 -7.28 8.24
N LEU A 13 -4.56 -6.18 8.59
CA LEU A 13 -3.13 -6.02 8.44
C LEU A 13 -2.39 -7.05 9.29
N VAL A 14 -1.41 -7.69 8.69
CA VAL A 14 -0.57 -8.67 9.35
C VAL A 14 0.83 -8.09 9.49
N VAL A 15 1.28 -7.92 10.73
CA VAL A 15 2.60 -7.39 11.00
C VAL A 15 3.53 -8.53 11.37
N ASP A 16 4.66 -8.61 10.70
CA ASP A 16 5.67 -9.64 10.92
C ASP A 16 6.85 -9.00 11.63
N PHE A 17 7.04 -9.36 12.91
CA PHE A 17 8.13 -8.81 13.71
C PHE A 17 9.46 -9.50 13.47
N SER A 18 9.47 -10.58 12.67
CA SER A 18 10.68 -11.36 12.45
C SER A 18 11.47 -10.92 11.24
N THR A 19 10.92 -10.06 10.40
CA THR A 19 11.63 -9.61 9.19
C THR A 19 12.45 -8.36 9.47
N ALA A 20 13.39 -8.07 8.57
CA ALA A 20 14.19 -6.87 8.63
C ALA A 20 13.40 -5.62 8.20
N THR A 21 12.26 -5.80 7.56
CA THR A 21 11.45 -4.67 7.10
C THR A 21 10.83 -3.96 8.31
N PRO A 22 11.05 -2.65 8.46
CA PRO A 22 10.47 -1.92 9.59
C PRO A 22 8.94 -2.05 9.60
N ILE A 23 8.37 -2.04 10.78
CA ILE A 23 6.93 -2.22 10.95
C ILE A 23 6.15 -1.13 10.22
N TYR A 24 6.61 0.14 10.31
CA TYR A 24 5.89 1.22 9.65
C TYR A 24 5.86 1.02 8.14
N GLN A 25 6.93 0.44 7.58
CA GLN A 25 6.99 0.17 6.15
C GLN A 25 6.01 -0.93 5.77
N GLN A 26 5.89 -1.95 6.60
CA GLN A 26 4.93 -3.03 6.36
C GLN A 26 3.50 -2.50 6.36
N ILE A 27 3.18 -1.62 7.30
CA ILE A 27 1.84 -1.02 7.38
C ILE A 27 1.58 -0.19 6.13
N ARG A 28 2.55 0.64 5.77
CA ARG A 28 2.45 1.46 4.55
C ARG A 28 2.21 0.60 3.32
N ASP A 29 3.01 -0.46 3.17
CA ASP A 29 2.93 -1.32 1.98
C ASP A 29 1.59 -2.02 1.88
N GLN A 30 1.06 -2.49 3.00
CA GLN A 30 -0.23 -3.19 2.99
C GLN A 30 -1.38 -2.24 2.68
N ILE A 31 -1.30 -1.00 3.14
CA ILE A 31 -2.32 -0.01 2.83
C ILE A 31 -2.28 0.34 1.35
N VAL A 32 -1.09 0.56 0.78
CA VAL A 32 -0.96 0.83 -0.66
C VAL A 32 -1.52 -0.33 -1.47
N ARG A 33 -1.19 -1.56 -1.07
CA ARG A 33 -1.71 -2.74 -1.76
C ARG A 33 -3.22 -2.82 -1.67
N GLY A 34 -3.78 -2.53 -0.49
CA GLY A 34 -5.23 -2.53 -0.32
C GLY A 34 -5.93 -1.50 -1.21
N ILE A 35 -5.30 -0.34 -1.38
CA ILE A 35 -5.83 0.69 -2.28
C ILE A 35 -5.76 0.20 -3.73
N ALA A 36 -4.63 -0.39 -4.12
CA ALA A 36 -4.44 -0.86 -5.48
C ALA A 36 -5.41 -1.97 -5.84
N GLU A 37 -5.71 -2.84 -4.88
CA GLU A 37 -6.61 -3.96 -5.09
C GLU A 37 -8.08 -3.58 -4.94
N GLY A 38 -8.37 -2.33 -4.61
CA GLY A 38 -9.74 -1.86 -4.47
C GLY A 38 -10.39 -2.17 -3.14
N GLU A 39 -9.65 -2.74 -2.21
CA GLU A 39 -10.19 -3.05 -0.88
C GLU A 39 -10.37 -1.80 -0.03
N LEU A 40 -9.54 -0.80 -0.27
CA LEU A 40 -9.67 0.51 0.34
C LEU A 40 -10.07 1.48 -0.76
N ALA A 41 -11.32 1.88 -0.75
CA ALA A 41 -11.89 2.68 -1.84
C ALA A 41 -11.41 4.14 -1.77
N PRO A 42 -11.36 4.82 -2.92
CA PRO A 42 -11.08 6.27 -2.91
C PRO A 42 -12.06 6.99 -2.00
N GLY A 43 -11.54 7.90 -1.18
CA GLY A 43 -12.36 8.65 -0.24
C GLY A 43 -12.69 7.92 1.05
N GLU A 44 -12.34 6.66 1.14
CA GLU A 44 -12.62 5.88 2.34
C GLU A 44 -11.77 6.37 3.51
N ARG A 45 -12.37 6.41 4.68
CA ARG A 45 -11.66 6.81 5.88
C ARG A 45 -10.87 5.65 6.45
N LEU A 46 -9.60 5.89 6.74
CA LEU A 46 -8.78 4.91 7.41
C LEU A 46 -9.05 4.93 8.92
N PRO A 47 -8.77 3.84 9.62
CA PRO A 47 -8.91 3.83 11.08
C PRO A 47 -7.97 4.87 11.70
N THR A 48 -8.30 5.30 12.90
CA THR A 48 -7.44 6.24 13.61
C THR A 48 -6.12 5.55 13.92
N VAL A 49 -5.09 6.38 14.15
CA VAL A 49 -3.78 5.87 14.53
C VAL A 49 -3.88 4.94 15.75
N ARG A 50 -4.64 5.38 16.76
CA ARG A 50 -4.79 4.58 17.98
C ARG A 50 -5.49 3.25 17.73
N ALA A 51 -6.55 3.28 16.93
CA ALA A 51 -7.31 2.07 16.64
C ALA A 51 -6.44 1.06 15.90
N LEU A 52 -5.73 1.52 14.88
CA LEU A 52 -4.88 0.61 14.11
C LEU A 52 -3.72 0.09 14.94
N ALA A 53 -3.11 0.95 15.76
CA ALA A 53 -2.03 0.53 16.64
C ALA A 53 -2.49 -0.56 17.59
N SER A 54 -3.68 -0.40 18.14
CA SER A 54 -4.24 -1.40 19.05
C SER A 54 -4.50 -2.72 18.34
N GLU A 55 -5.06 -2.65 17.12
CA GLU A 55 -5.37 -3.86 16.36
C GLU A 55 -4.13 -4.61 15.93
N CYS A 56 -3.07 -3.88 15.55
CA CYS A 56 -1.84 -4.49 15.09
C CYS A 56 -0.89 -4.86 16.23
N GLY A 57 -1.17 -4.41 17.43
CA GLY A 57 -0.29 -4.66 18.57
C GLY A 57 1.01 -3.91 18.48
N VAL A 58 0.99 -2.69 17.95
CA VAL A 58 2.19 -1.89 17.77
C VAL A 58 2.02 -0.52 18.43
N ASN A 59 3.11 0.20 18.49
CA ASN A 59 3.16 1.55 19.04
C ASN A 59 2.42 2.53 18.13
N ALA A 60 1.67 3.45 18.73
CA ALA A 60 0.93 4.46 17.97
C ALA A 60 1.86 5.32 17.10
N MET A 61 3.07 5.58 17.58
CA MET A 61 4.03 6.37 16.79
C MET A 61 4.44 5.65 15.51
N THR A 62 4.50 4.32 15.55
CA THR A 62 4.82 3.53 14.38
C THR A 62 3.73 3.67 13.32
N VAL A 63 2.46 3.60 13.74
CA VAL A 63 1.35 3.81 12.82
C VAL A 63 1.34 5.24 12.30
N SER A 64 1.60 6.20 13.18
CA SER A 64 1.66 7.61 12.79
C SER A 64 2.73 7.82 11.71
N LYS A 65 3.88 7.17 11.86
CA LYS A 65 4.95 7.27 10.87
C LYS A 65 4.52 6.71 9.53
N ALA A 66 3.81 5.59 9.54
CA ALA A 66 3.29 5.00 8.31
C ALA A 66 2.30 5.94 7.63
N TYR A 67 1.40 6.54 8.40
CA TYR A 67 0.41 7.47 7.85
C TYR A 67 1.06 8.73 7.30
N GLN A 68 2.09 9.24 7.98
CA GLN A 68 2.83 10.40 7.48
C GLN A 68 3.49 10.10 6.14
N LEU A 69 4.09 8.91 6.02
CA LEU A 69 4.72 8.51 4.77
C LEU A 69 3.68 8.41 3.65
N LEU A 70 2.53 7.81 3.94
CA LEU A 70 1.45 7.72 2.96
C LEU A 70 0.96 9.09 2.50
N LYS A 71 0.90 10.06 3.43
CA LYS A 71 0.52 11.43 3.08
C LYS A 71 1.56 12.09 2.19
N GLN A 72 2.84 11.91 2.51
CA GLN A 72 3.91 12.48 1.71
C GLN A 72 3.92 11.92 0.31
N GLU A 73 3.56 10.65 0.16
CA GLU A 73 3.52 9.98 -1.14
C GLU A 73 2.23 10.25 -1.91
N GLY A 74 1.26 10.89 -1.29
CA GLY A 74 0.03 11.24 -1.97
C GLY A 74 -1.03 10.15 -2.01
N HIS A 75 -0.84 9.09 -1.23
CA HIS A 75 -1.81 7.99 -1.22
C HIS A 75 -2.99 8.28 -0.31
N VAL A 76 -2.78 9.09 0.72
CA VAL A 76 -3.84 9.47 1.64
C VAL A 76 -3.74 10.96 1.95
N ARG A 77 -4.81 11.52 2.47
CA ARG A 77 -4.87 12.94 2.86
C ARG A 77 -5.47 13.07 4.23
N GLY A 78 -5.09 14.12 4.92
CA GLY A 78 -5.71 14.47 6.19
C GLY A 78 -6.89 15.38 6.00
N ASP A 79 -7.77 15.40 7.00
CA ASP A 79 -8.91 16.29 7.04
C ASP A 79 -8.74 17.24 8.23
N ARG A 80 -9.34 18.41 8.15
CA ARG A 80 -9.35 19.38 9.24
C ARG A 80 -9.91 18.79 10.52
N ARG A 81 -10.83 17.83 10.38
CA ARG A 81 -11.49 17.19 11.51
C ARG A 81 -10.69 16.06 12.10
N GLY A 82 -9.47 15.85 11.58
CA GLY A 82 -8.57 14.87 12.14
C GLY A 82 -8.63 13.50 11.52
N GLY A 83 -9.41 13.28 10.47
CA GLY A 83 -9.47 11.99 9.80
C GLY A 83 -8.38 11.84 8.75
N THR A 84 -8.11 10.60 8.39
CA THR A 84 -7.20 10.26 7.29
C THR A 84 -7.99 9.48 6.26
N PHE A 85 -7.91 9.90 5.01
CA PHE A 85 -8.76 9.38 3.95
C PHE A 85 -7.91 8.96 2.74
N VAL A 86 -8.35 7.91 2.06
CA VAL A 86 -7.72 7.47 0.82
C VAL A 86 -7.93 8.55 -0.24
N CYS A 87 -6.86 8.95 -0.93
CA CYS A 87 -6.95 9.94 -1.98
C CYS A 87 -7.70 9.39 -3.18
N GLU A 88 -8.43 10.29 -3.84
CA GLU A 88 -9.10 9.93 -5.09
C GLU A 88 -8.11 10.10 -6.24
N PRO A 89 -8.24 9.30 -7.31
CA PRO A 89 -7.40 9.48 -8.48
C PRO A 89 -7.61 10.88 -9.05
N ASP A 90 -6.51 11.53 -9.43
CA ASP A 90 -6.57 12.88 -9.97
C ASP A 90 -6.75 12.90 -11.49
N GLY A 91 -6.89 11.73 -12.10
CA GLY A 91 -7.06 11.63 -13.54
C GLY A 91 -5.76 11.70 -14.31
N SER A 92 -4.65 11.90 -13.63
CA SER A 92 -3.34 11.92 -14.26
C SER A 92 -2.85 10.49 -14.45
N SER A 93 -2.23 10.24 -15.59
CA SER A 93 -1.60 8.95 -15.85
C SER A 93 -0.08 9.06 -15.82
N ASP A 94 0.45 10.23 -15.45
CA ASP A 94 1.89 10.42 -15.39
C ASP A 94 2.44 9.73 -14.13
N PRO A 95 3.34 8.77 -14.29
CA PRO A 95 3.87 8.07 -13.13
C PRO A 95 4.86 8.93 -12.36
N ASP A 96 4.94 8.69 -11.07
CA ASP A 96 5.93 9.34 -10.23
C ASP A 96 7.33 8.87 -10.66
N PRO A 97 8.26 9.81 -10.95
CA PRO A 97 9.59 9.44 -11.43
C PRO A 97 10.34 8.51 -10.46
N GLY A 98 10.19 8.72 -9.17
CA GLY A 98 10.84 7.85 -8.19
C GLY A 98 10.32 6.43 -8.23
N THR A 99 9.02 6.29 -8.46
CA THR A 99 8.41 4.96 -8.59
C THR A 99 8.91 4.27 -9.84
N VAL A 100 9.03 5.02 -10.94
CA VAL A 100 9.54 4.46 -12.20
C VAL A 100 10.99 4.00 -12.02
N ASP A 101 11.80 4.79 -11.36
CA ASP A 101 13.20 4.42 -11.10
C ASP A 101 13.30 3.15 -10.25
N ALA A 102 12.45 3.04 -9.24
CA ALA A 102 12.42 1.84 -8.40
C ALA A 102 12.03 0.62 -9.23
N LEU A 103 11.02 0.78 -10.08
CA LEU A 103 10.60 -0.32 -10.96
C LEU A 103 11.73 -0.70 -11.92
N ARG A 104 12.40 0.30 -12.50
CA ARG A 104 13.53 0.04 -13.41
C ARG A 104 14.59 -0.81 -12.73
N MET A 105 14.91 -0.50 -11.47
CA MET A 105 15.90 -1.26 -10.73
C MET A 105 15.43 -2.70 -10.49
N ARG A 106 14.15 -2.88 -10.13
CA ARG A 106 13.63 -4.22 -9.91
C ARG A 106 13.66 -5.05 -11.19
N LEU A 107 13.31 -4.44 -12.32
CA LEU A 107 13.39 -5.14 -13.60
C LEU A 107 14.84 -5.52 -13.92
N ALA A 108 15.78 -4.61 -13.65
CA ALA A 108 17.19 -4.90 -13.87
C ALA A 108 17.64 -6.09 -13.04
N GLU A 109 17.18 -6.20 -11.80
CA GLU A 109 17.53 -7.32 -10.93
C GLU A 109 17.02 -8.64 -11.51
N LEU A 110 15.83 -8.63 -12.10
CA LEU A 110 15.29 -9.85 -12.73
C LEU A 110 16.14 -10.26 -13.93
N VAL A 111 16.57 -9.28 -14.73
CA VAL A 111 17.43 -9.56 -15.88
C VAL A 111 18.78 -10.11 -15.43
N VAL A 112 19.37 -9.51 -14.41
CA VAL A 112 20.63 -9.99 -13.84
C VAL A 112 20.49 -11.42 -13.32
N GLY A 113 19.30 -11.74 -12.79
CA GLY A 113 19.02 -13.09 -12.31
C GLY A 113 18.80 -14.12 -13.41
N GLY A 114 18.81 -13.71 -14.67
CA GLY A 114 18.74 -14.62 -15.80
C GLY A 114 17.44 -14.61 -16.59
N MET A 115 16.47 -13.78 -16.22
CA MET A 115 15.22 -13.73 -16.97
C MET A 115 15.38 -12.96 -18.27
N SER A 116 14.77 -13.46 -19.33
CA SER A 116 14.70 -12.74 -20.59
C SER A 116 13.65 -11.63 -20.49
N GLY A 117 13.72 -10.66 -21.40
CA GLY A 117 12.71 -9.61 -21.45
C GLY A 117 11.30 -10.16 -21.60
N LYS A 118 11.14 -11.19 -22.40
CA LYS A 118 9.85 -11.83 -22.61
C LYS A 118 9.32 -12.44 -21.32
N GLU A 119 10.22 -13.10 -20.57
CA GLU A 119 9.85 -13.70 -19.30
C GLU A 119 9.49 -12.66 -18.27
N VAL A 120 10.22 -11.54 -18.25
CA VAL A 120 9.92 -10.42 -17.35
C VAL A 120 8.55 -9.84 -17.67
N LEU A 121 8.24 -9.65 -18.95
CA LEU A 121 6.93 -9.13 -19.34
C LEU A 121 5.79 -10.05 -18.92
N ALA A 122 6.00 -11.36 -19.09
CA ALA A 122 4.98 -12.33 -18.68
C ALA A 122 4.78 -12.31 -17.16
N LEU A 123 5.86 -12.15 -16.41
CA LEU A 123 5.77 -12.04 -14.95
C LEU A 123 5.01 -10.77 -14.55
N CYS A 124 5.32 -9.64 -15.20
CA CYS A 124 4.64 -8.39 -14.91
C CYS A 124 3.14 -8.50 -15.19
N GLU A 125 2.78 -9.13 -16.30
CA GLU A 125 1.38 -9.31 -16.66
C GLU A 125 0.65 -10.12 -15.60
N ARG A 126 1.26 -11.21 -15.13
CA ARG A 126 0.67 -12.03 -14.08
C ARG A 126 0.48 -11.24 -12.79
N LEU A 127 1.49 -10.46 -12.40
CA LEU A 127 1.42 -9.68 -11.18
C LEU A 127 0.36 -8.58 -11.28
N LEU A 128 0.23 -7.97 -12.45
CA LEU A 128 -0.79 -6.94 -12.67
C LEU A 128 -2.19 -7.54 -12.59
N ASP A 129 -2.37 -8.76 -13.10
CA ASP A 129 -3.66 -9.43 -13.00
C ASP A 129 -4.04 -9.66 -11.54
N GLU A 130 -3.06 -10.02 -10.70
CA GLU A 130 -3.31 -10.20 -9.27
C GLU A 130 -3.74 -8.91 -8.59
N ILE A 131 -3.10 -7.80 -8.97
CA ILE A 131 -3.38 -6.49 -8.37
C ILE A 131 -4.67 -5.90 -8.90
N ALA A 132 -4.85 -5.96 -10.22
CA ALA A 132 -5.95 -5.29 -10.89
C ALA A 132 -7.27 -6.05 -10.78
N TYR A 133 -7.25 -7.21 -10.23
CA TYR A 133 -8.43 -8.03 -10.12
C TYR A 133 -9.40 -7.46 -9.09
N ARG A 134 -10.56 -7.04 -9.54
CA ARG A 134 -11.56 -6.44 -8.68
C ARG A 134 -12.95 -6.84 -9.09
#